data_566e198e53707e88c9d4b3b2619b359c
#
_entry.id   566e198e53707e88c9d4b3b2619b359c
#
_cell.length_a   1.000
_cell.length_b   1.000
_cell.length_c   1.000
_cell.angle_alpha   90.00
_cell.angle_beta   90.00
_cell.angle_gamma   90.00
#
_symmetry.space_group_name_H-M   'P 1'
#
loop_
_entity.id
_entity.type
_entity.pdbx_description
1 polymer ?
#
loop_
_entity_poly.entity_id
_entity_poly.type
_entity_poly.pdbx_seq_one_letter_code
_entity_poly.pdbx_strand_id
1 'polypeptide(L)'
;MARRSNGITLQQLQSFIEVAAEGSITAAADLLYVAQPTMSATMKDLEARVGRPLLVRSARGITLTPDGTEFLGYARQVVEQVELLEQRYLGRPPSRRLLGVSTQHYSFAVDAFVRMVKA
;
A
#
# COMPACT_ATOMS: atom_id res chain seq x y z
N MET A 1 26.93 3.29 -7.56
CA MET A 1 26.62 4.12 -7.02
C MET A 1 25.51 4.03 -6.42
N ALA A 2 25.50 3.99 -5.54
CA ALA A 2 24.41 3.80 -4.99
C ALA A 2 23.64 4.96 -5.04
N ARG A 3 22.63 4.87 -5.70
CA ARG A 3 21.86 5.86 -5.77
C ARG A 3 21.12 5.89 -4.54
N ARG A 4 21.16 6.80 -3.77
CA ARG A 4 20.45 6.91 -2.70
C ARG A 4 19.12 7.08 -2.97
N SER A 5 18.29 6.47 -2.44
CA SER A 5 16.92 6.57 -2.69
C SER A 5 16.31 7.74 -2.00
N ASN A 6 15.87 8.68 -2.76
CA ASN A 6 15.10 9.76 -2.21
C ASN A 6 13.67 9.53 -2.58
N GLY A 7 13.37 8.37 -3.08
CA GLY A 7 12.04 8.11 -3.56
C GLY A 7 11.16 7.46 -2.52
N ILE A 8 10.05 6.93 -2.99
CA ILE A 8 9.05 6.29 -2.16
C ILE A 8 9.53 4.93 -1.74
N THR A 9 9.28 4.56 -0.49
CA THR A 9 9.69 3.25 0.00
C THR A 9 8.52 2.28 0.00
N LEU A 10 8.83 1.00 0.01
CA LEU A 10 7.80 -0.03 0.07
C LEU A 10 6.99 0.11 1.35
N GLN A 11 7.64 0.45 2.45
CA GLN A 11 6.96 0.63 3.71
C GLN A 11 5.92 1.74 3.62
N GLN A 12 6.25 2.82 2.91
CA GLN A 12 5.29 3.90 2.72
C GLN A 12 4.10 3.44 1.90
N LEU A 13 4.33 2.61 0.89
CA LEU A 13 3.22 2.09 0.10
C LEU A 13 2.32 1.21 0.92
N GLN A 14 2.91 0.33 1.73
CA GLN A 14 2.11 -0.54 2.59
C GLN A 14 1.30 0.26 3.59
N SER A 15 1.92 1.28 4.18
CA SER A 15 1.23 2.13 5.13
C SER A 15 0.08 2.88 4.47
N PHE A 16 0.31 3.40 3.27
CA PHE A 16 -0.71 4.13 2.56
C PHE A 16 -1.91 3.22 2.24
N ILE A 17 -1.64 2.00 1.81
CA ILE A 17 -2.71 1.05 1.50
C ILE A 17 -3.56 0.80 2.74
N GLU A 18 -2.92 0.64 3.91
CA GLU A 18 -3.67 0.40 5.13
C GLU A 18 -4.49 1.61 5.54
N VAL A 19 -3.92 2.81 5.43
CA VAL A 19 -4.65 4.02 5.78
C VAL A 19 -5.87 4.16 4.87
N ALA A 20 -5.68 3.88 3.59
CA ALA A 20 -6.78 3.97 2.63
C ALA A 20 -7.87 2.95 2.94
N ALA A 21 -7.46 1.74 3.30
CA ALA A 21 -8.41 0.67 3.58
C ALA A 21 -9.20 0.94 4.86
N GLU A 22 -8.51 1.43 5.90
CA GLU A 22 -9.16 1.65 7.17
C GLU A 22 -9.91 2.98 7.25
N GLY A 23 -9.54 3.92 6.41
CA GLY A 23 -10.12 5.24 6.49
C GLY A 23 -9.74 5.97 7.77
N SER A 24 -8.64 5.56 8.37
CA SER A 24 -8.23 6.09 9.68
C SER A 24 -6.74 5.86 9.87
N ILE A 25 -6.04 6.93 10.24
CA ILE A 25 -4.62 6.81 10.52
C ILE A 25 -4.40 6.01 11.81
N THR A 26 -5.23 6.23 12.81
CA THR A 26 -5.11 5.51 14.06
C THR A 26 -5.32 4.01 13.87
N ALA A 27 -6.37 3.64 13.14
CA ALA A 27 -6.64 2.22 12.92
C ALA A 27 -5.52 1.56 12.13
N ALA A 28 -5.01 2.24 11.11
CA ALA A 28 -3.92 1.68 10.33
C ALA A 28 -2.65 1.53 11.17
N ALA A 29 -2.38 2.51 12.03
CA ALA A 29 -1.21 2.43 12.90
C ALA A 29 -1.32 1.24 13.84
N ASP A 30 -2.50 1.03 14.40
CA ASP A 30 -2.73 -0.12 15.29
C ASP A 30 -2.49 -1.44 14.56
N LEU A 31 -3.00 -1.54 13.35
CA LEU A 31 -2.84 -2.77 12.58
C LEU A 31 -1.40 -3.05 12.23
N LEU A 32 -0.62 -2.03 11.98
CA LEU A 32 0.77 -2.21 11.59
C LEU A 32 1.73 -2.13 12.77
N TYR A 33 1.19 -2.00 13.98
CA TYR A 33 1.99 -1.97 15.21
C TYR A 33 2.99 -0.82 15.22
N VAL A 34 2.54 0.34 14.77
CA VAL A 34 3.37 1.53 14.84
C VAL A 34 2.61 2.61 15.59
N ALA A 35 3.34 3.59 16.11
CA ALA A 35 2.71 4.68 16.84
C ALA A 35 1.95 5.57 15.86
N GLN A 36 0.85 6.12 16.32
CA GLN A 36 0.03 6.97 15.48
C GLN A 36 0.79 8.19 14.94
N PRO A 37 1.64 8.87 15.75
CA PRO A 37 2.41 9.97 15.19
C PRO A 37 3.37 9.53 14.10
N THR A 38 3.91 8.33 14.22
CA THR A 38 4.79 7.79 13.19
C THR A 38 4.03 7.57 11.90
N MET A 39 2.84 7.00 11.99
CA MET A 39 2.03 6.77 10.81
C MET A 39 1.65 8.09 10.15
N SER A 40 1.28 9.08 10.95
CA SER A 40 0.92 10.39 10.43
C SER A 40 2.11 11.02 9.71
N ALA A 41 3.29 10.92 10.29
CA ALA A 41 4.50 11.46 9.68
C ALA A 41 4.84 10.73 8.39
N THR A 42 4.62 9.41 8.36
CA THR A 42 4.86 8.63 7.16
C THR A 42 3.98 9.11 6.01
N MET A 43 2.71 9.40 6.31
CA MET A 43 1.81 9.88 5.28
C MET A 43 2.21 11.24 4.77
N LYS A 44 2.62 12.14 5.67
CA LYS A 44 3.05 13.46 5.25
C LYS A 44 4.30 13.40 4.40
N ASP A 45 5.23 12.54 4.79
CA ASP A 45 6.44 12.39 4.02
C ASP A 45 6.15 11.82 2.63
N LEU A 46 5.24 10.86 2.57
CA LEU A 46 4.86 10.28 1.29
C LEU A 46 4.25 11.33 0.38
N GLU A 47 3.33 12.14 0.90
CA GLU A 47 2.72 13.18 0.09
C GLU A 47 3.76 14.19 -0.38
N ALA A 48 4.73 14.51 0.46
CA ALA A 48 5.79 15.42 0.08
C ALA A 48 6.63 14.84 -1.05
N ARG A 49 6.91 13.56 -0.99
CA ARG A 49 7.72 12.92 -2.03
C ARG A 49 6.97 12.82 -3.35
N VAL A 50 5.67 12.57 -3.27
CA VAL A 50 4.85 12.51 -4.47
C VAL A 50 4.59 13.91 -5.02
N GLY A 51 4.59 14.91 -4.15
CA GLY A 51 4.37 16.29 -4.56
C GLY A 51 2.91 16.63 -4.71
N ARG A 52 2.01 15.84 -4.17
CA ARG A 52 0.58 16.07 -4.27
C ARG A 52 -0.12 15.54 -3.04
N PRO A 53 -1.23 16.15 -2.65
CA PRO A 53 -2.01 15.57 -1.57
C PRO A 53 -2.68 14.29 -2.03
N LEU A 54 -2.57 13.27 -1.23
CA LEU A 54 -3.18 11.99 -1.52
C LEU A 54 -4.36 11.70 -0.60
N LEU A 55 -4.39 12.34 0.55
CA LEU A 55 -5.39 12.10 1.57
C LEU A 55 -6.15 13.35 1.91
N VAL A 56 -7.43 13.18 2.23
CA VAL A 56 -8.25 14.25 2.75
C VAL A 56 -8.64 13.86 4.16
N ARG A 57 -8.35 14.74 5.12
CA ARG A 57 -8.70 14.49 6.51
C ARG A 57 -9.94 15.27 6.86
N SER A 58 -10.85 14.63 7.54
CA SER A 58 -12.07 15.29 7.96
C SER A 58 -12.52 14.70 9.27
N ALA A 59 -13.61 15.21 9.81
CA ALA A 59 -14.16 14.69 11.05
C ALA A 59 -14.59 13.24 10.90
N ARG A 60 -14.86 12.81 9.69
CA ARG A 60 -15.29 11.45 9.45
C ARG A 60 -14.12 10.50 9.25
N GLY A 61 -12.92 11.00 9.18
CA GLY A 61 -11.74 10.18 9.00
C GLY A 61 -10.97 10.57 7.76
N ILE A 62 -10.41 9.57 7.09
CA ILE A 62 -9.55 9.80 5.94
C ILE A 62 -10.22 9.29 4.68
N THR A 63 -10.20 10.11 3.63
CA THR A 63 -10.61 9.67 2.32
C THR A 63 -9.48 10.01 1.35
N LEU A 64 -9.61 9.58 0.11
CA LEU A 64 -8.56 9.80 -0.88
C LEU A 64 -8.90 10.95 -1.81
N THR A 65 -7.87 11.70 -2.22
CA THR A 65 -8.03 12.64 -3.31
C THR A 65 -8.08 11.84 -4.61
N PRO A 66 -8.42 12.46 -5.73
CA PRO A 66 -8.30 11.75 -7.02
C PRO A 66 -6.89 11.23 -7.28
N ASP A 67 -5.86 12.04 -6.92
CA ASP A 67 -4.50 11.58 -7.05
C ASP A 67 -4.23 10.41 -6.11
N GLY A 68 -4.81 10.44 -4.92
CA GLY A 68 -4.65 9.34 -3.97
C GLY A 68 -5.26 8.05 -4.48
N THR A 69 -6.41 8.15 -5.14
CA THR A 69 -7.06 6.97 -5.70
C THR A 69 -6.20 6.33 -6.78
N GLU A 70 -5.64 7.16 -7.65
CA GLU A 70 -4.76 6.67 -8.70
C GLU A 70 -3.50 6.08 -8.09
N PHE A 71 -2.93 6.78 -7.13
CA PHE A 71 -1.71 6.32 -6.47
C PHE A 71 -1.94 4.98 -5.78
N LEU A 72 -3.10 4.80 -5.18
CA LEU A 72 -3.42 3.55 -4.50
C LEU A 72 -3.39 2.37 -5.46
N GLY A 73 -3.88 2.57 -6.67
CA GLY A 73 -3.85 1.52 -7.67
C GLY A 73 -2.42 1.07 -7.98
N TYR A 74 -1.53 2.03 -8.17
CA TYR A 74 -0.13 1.70 -8.42
C TYR A 74 0.53 1.07 -7.19
N ALA A 75 0.22 1.60 -6.01
CA ALA A 75 0.82 1.07 -4.78
C ALA A 75 0.46 -0.40 -4.58
N ARG A 76 -0.79 -0.74 -4.85
CA ARG A 76 -1.23 -2.12 -4.72
C ARG A 76 -0.50 -3.04 -5.68
N GLN A 77 -0.29 -2.58 -6.89
CA GLN A 77 0.43 -3.39 -7.88
C GLN A 77 1.86 -3.66 -7.43
N VAL A 78 2.52 -2.64 -6.91
CA VAL A 78 3.90 -2.81 -6.47
C VAL A 78 3.97 -3.80 -5.30
N VAL A 79 3.10 -3.63 -4.31
CA VAL A 79 3.13 -4.48 -3.13
C VAL A 79 2.77 -5.91 -3.51
N GLU A 80 1.83 -6.06 -4.42
CA GLU A 80 1.45 -7.38 -4.89
C GLU A 80 2.63 -8.11 -5.54
N GLN A 81 3.40 -7.39 -6.36
CA GLN A 81 4.55 -7.99 -6.99
C GLN A 81 5.61 -8.41 -5.99
N VAL A 82 5.80 -7.59 -4.97
CA VAL A 82 6.75 -7.94 -3.92
C VAL A 82 6.30 -9.20 -3.18
N GLU A 83 5.01 -9.30 -2.92
CA GLU A 83 4.49 -10.48 -2.23
C GLU A 83 4.62 -11.74 -3.06
N LEU A 84 4.40 -11.63 -4.35
CA LEU A 84 4.59 -12.77 -5.23
C LEU A 84 6.04 -13.20 -5.25
N LEU A 85 6.94 -12.25 -5.27
CA LEU A 85 8.35 -12.53 -5.25
C LEU A 85 8.75 -13.21 -3.95
N GLU A 86 8.21 -12.75 -2.84
CA GLU A 86 8.51 -13.33 -1.54
C GLU A 86 7.97 -14.74 -1.41
N GLN A 87 6.80 -14.99 -1.96
CA GLN A 87 6.25 -16.33 -1.94
C GLN A 87 7.13 -17.28 -2.73
N ARG A 88 7.56 -16.82 -3.88
CA ARG A 88 8.34 -17.68 -4.74
C ARG A 88 9.74 -17.98 -4.21
N TYR A 89 10.42 -16.96 -3.73
CA TYR A 89 11.82 -17.12 -3.36
C TYR A 89 12.07 -17.27 -1.87
N LEU A 90 11.18 -16.79 -1.04
CA LEU A 90 11.37 -16.86 0.40
C LEU A 90 10.40 -17.81 1.07
N GLY A 91 9.45 -18.34 0.31
CA GLY A 91 8.49 -19.26 0.87
C GLY A 91 7.52 -18.64 1.84
N ARG A 92 7.36 -17.33 1.80
CA ARG A 92 6.45 -16.66 2.72
C ARG A 92 5.02 -16.71 2.22
N PRO A 93 4.07 -16.86 3.13
CA PRO A 93 2.68 -16.81 2.72
C PRO A 93 2.30 -15.38 2.38
N PRO A 94 1.29 -15.19 1.53
CA PRO A 94 0.86 -13.84 1.21
C PRO A 94 0.26 -13.14 2.41
N SER A 95 0.30 -11.81 2.38
CA SER A 95 -0.25 -11.02 3.46
C SER A 95 -1.76 -11.17 3.46
N ARG A 96 -2.31 -11.67 4.59
CA ARG A 96 -3.70 -11.82 4.70
C ARG A 96 -4.44 -10.54 4.56
N ARG A 97 -3.88 -9.48 5.09
CA ARG A 97 -4.53 -8.21 5.08
C ARG A 97 -4.72 -7.66 3.68
N LEU A 98 -3.67 -7.73 2.87
CA LEU A 98 -3.77 -7.24 1.51
C LEU A 98 -4.75 -8.07 0.70
N LEU A 99 -4.71 -9.36 0.87
CA LEU A 99 -5.63 -10.23 0.17
C LEU A 99 -7.07 -9.98 0.62
N GLY A 100 -7.25 -9.71 1.90
CA GLY A 100 -8.57 -9.47 2.42
C GLY A 100 -9.22 -8.22 1.89
N VAL A 101 -8.43 -7.17 1.71
CA VAL A 101 -8.96 -5.90 1.27
C VAL A 101 -9.54 -5.97 -0.13
N SER A 102 -8.96 -6.74 -1.01
CA SER A 102 -9.43 -6.78 -2.35
C SER A 102 -9.57 -8.19 -2.88
N THR A 103 -10.04 -9.07 -2.04
CA THR A 103 -10.12 -10.47 -2.36
C THR A 103 -10.70 -10.77 -3.72
N GLN A 104 -11.83 -10.23 -4.02
CA GLN A 104 -12.48 -10.56 -5.27
C GLN A 104 -11.77 -10.09 -6.49
N HIS A 105 -11.36 -8.83 -6.51
CA HIS A 105 -10.65 -8.32 -7.63
C HIS A 105 -9.27 -8.87 -7.70
N TYR A 106 -8.64 -8.98 -6.55
CA TYR A 106 -7.28 -9.35 -6.46
C TYR A 106 -7.05 -10.77 -6.90
N SER A 107 -7.87 -11.69 -6.44
CA SER A 107 -7.76 -13.07 -6.83
C SER A 107 -7.87 -13.26 -8.31
N PHE A 108 -8.82 -12.57 -8.89
CA PHE A 108 -9.03 -12.68 -10.31
C PHE A 108 -7.84 -12.14 -11.08
N ALA A 109 -7.34 -10.99 -10.68
CA ALA A 109 -6.21 -10.38 -11.36
C ALA A 109 -4.95 -11.22 -11.23
N VAL A 110 -4.71 -11.76 -10.06
CA VAL A 110 -3.55 -12.59 -9.83
C VAL A 110 -3.62 -13.86 -10.65
N ASP A 111 -4.77 -14.48 -10.70
CA ASP A 111 -4.96 -15.66 -11.50
C ASP A 111 -4.69 -15.41 -12.95
N ALA A 112 -5.23 -14.33 -13.49
CA ALA A 112 -5.02 -14.00 -14.88
C ALA A 112 -3.54 -13.75 -15.16
N PHE A 113 -2.89 -13.04 -14.26
CA PHE A 113 -1.49 -12.73 -14.43
C PHE A 113 -0.64 -14.00 -14.40
N VAL A 114 -0.92 -14.88 -13.46
CA VAL A 114 -0.17 -16.11 -13.32
C VAL A 114 -0.34 -16.99 -14.57
N ARG A 115 -1.54 -17.05 -15.09
CA ARG A 115 -1.77 -17.82 -16.29
C ARG A 115 -1.01 -17.27 -17.46
N MET A 116 -0.99 -15.97 -17.61
CA MET A 116 -0.26 -15.35 -18.69
C MET A 116 1.21 -15.63 -18.60
N VAL A 117 1.75 -15.55 -17.42
CA VAL A 117 3.18 -15.78 -17.23
C VAL A 117 3.54 -17.22 -17.48
N LYS A 118 2.69 -18.13 -17.09
CA LYS A 118 2.98 -19.52 -17.28
C LYS A 118 2.73 -20.02 -18.68
N ALA A 119 1.84 -19.36 -19.33
CA ALA A 119 1.58 -19.73 -20.70
C ALA A 119 2.71 -19.32 -21.60
#